data_b936f29092b6147cfb849fb9698519f5
#
_entry.id   b936f29092b6147cfb849fb9698519f5
#
_cell.length_a   1.000
_cell.length_b   1.000
_cell.length_c   1.000
_cell.angle_alpha   90.00
_cell.angle_beta   90.00
_cell.angle_gamma   90.00
#
_symmetry.space_group_name_H-M   'P 1'
#
loop_
_entity.id
_entity.type
_entity.pdbx_description
1 polymer ?
#
loop_
_entity_poly.entity_id
_entity_poly.type
_entity_poly.pdbx_seq_one_letter_code
_entity_poly.pdbx_strand_id
1 'polypeptide(L)'
;MTGRWPRPFVAALDTMNRRGGALAIRLVKLTGKNPEPIHPKHLVDVPWHHWYLDYLKPDDVVLDLGCANGVHTLTAAARVRRVYGLDADVSQLRVATAAARRRGIANVSLVAWDITQPLPFPRAHVDAVLFLDVVEHLEPRVAVLNELRRVLRPDGRLLLSAPHRETSWRRRLRAAGRFAYSDADHKIEYSRDSLLGELASGGFKPTQPVMPVVYDTPFAGLIDVVGGLALGPYAHLVQWKRAAALRHPEESIGFRIVACPERRNGA
;
A
#
# COMPACT_ATOMS: atom_id res chain seq x y z
N MET A 1 29.35 -10.72 -2.41
CA MET A 1 29.88 -11.02 -1.07
C MET A 1 28.81 -10.66 -0.04
N THR A 2 27.97 -11.63 0.37
CA THR A 2 26.92 -11.43 1.39
C THR A 2 27.52 -11.74 2.77
N GLY A 3 28.23 -10.76 3.35
CA GLY A 3 28.73 -10.87 4.72
C GLY A 3 27.57 -11.19 5.67
N ARG A 4 27.62 -12.34 6.36
CA ARG A 4 26.65 -12.70 7.40
C ARG A 4 26.86 -11.74 8.58
N TRP A 5 25.92 -10.82 8.76
CA TRP A 5 25.92 -9.98 9.95
C TRP A 5 25.67 -10.84 11.19
N PRO A 6 26.40 -10.60 12.31
CA PRO A 6 26.14 -11.30 13.56
C PRO A 6 24.70 -11.10 14.03
N ARG A 7 24.04 -12.18 14.50
CA ARG A 7 22.66 -12.12 15.01
C ARG A 7 22.42 -11.01 16.05
N PRO A 8 23.32 -10.80 17.05
CA PRO A 8 23.15 -9.72 18.02
C PRO A 8 23.14 -8.34 17.38
N PHE A 9 23.94 -8.13 16.34
CA PHE A 9 23.99 -6.86 15.62
C PHE A 9 22.69 -6.59 14.86
N VAL A 10 22.15 -7.59 14.16
CA VAL A 10 20.84 -7.48 13.49
C VAL A 10 19.71 -7.19 14.49
N ALA A 11 19.73 -7.87 15.65
CA ALA A 11 18.75 -7.63 16.70
C ALA A 11 18.85 -6.21 17.30
N ALA A 12 20.06 -5.68 17.46
CA ALA A 12 20.26 -4.31 17.93
C ALA A 12 19.72 -3.28 16.91
N LEU A 13 20.00 -3.47 15.62
CA LEU A 13 19.47 -2.61 14.54
C LEU A 13 17.94 -2.66 14.47
N ASP A 14 17.33 -3.85 14.56
CA ASP A 14 15.87 -4.00 14.58
C ASP A 14 15.26 -3.24 15.77
N THR A 15 15.84 -3.39 16.96
CA THR A 15 15.39 -2.67 18.15
C THR A 15 15.52 -1.15 17.99
N MET A 16 16.64 -0.69 17.43
CA MET A 16 16.88 0.71 17.12
C MET A 16 15.83 1.26 16.13
N ASN A 17 15.53 0.50 15.06
CA ASN A 17 14.53 0.90 14.07
C ASN A 17 13.13 1.03 14.69
N ARG A 18 12.69 0.04 15.46
CA ARG A 18 11.37 0.08 16.13
C ARG A 18 11.26 1.27 17.10
N ARG A 19 12.31 1.49 17.92
CA ARG A 19 12.36 2.63 18.84
C ARG A 19 12.44 3.96 18.09
N GLY A 20 13.20 4.02 17.00
CA GLY A 20 13.33 5.20 16.15
C GLY A 20 12.00 5.60 15.51
N GLY A 21 11.25 4.65 14.94
CA GLY A 21 9.91 4.91 14.40
C GLY A 21 8.94 5.43 15.46
N ALA A 22 8.90 4.79 16.64
CA ALA A 22 8.07 5.25 17.76
C ALA A 22 8.46 6.65 18.26
N LEU A 23 9.77 6.94 18.32
CA LEU A 23 10.27 8.26 18.68
C LEU A 23 9.91 9.31 17.63
N ALA A 24 10.03 8.98 16.35
CA ALA A 24 9.67 9.87 15.24
C ALA A 24 8.23 10.36 15.32
N ILE A 25 7.30 9.44 15.60
CA ILE A 25 5.88 9.76 15.78
C ILE A 25 5.67 10.76 16.94
N ARG A 26 6.35 10.53 18.08
CA ARG A 26 6.29 11.46 19.22
C ARG A 26 6.89 12.83 18.89
N LEU A 27 8.01 12.85 18.17
CA LEU A 27 8.69 14.08 17.77
C LEU A 27 7.82 14.92 16.81
N VAL A 28 7.04 14.32 15.93
CA VAL A 28 6.09 15.04 15.07
C VAL A 28 5.14 15.90 15.92
N LYS A 29 4.56 15.32 16.97
CA LYS A 29 3.69 16.07 17.91
C LYS A 29 4.48 17.12 18.71
N LEU A 30 5.60 16.74 19.32
CA LEU A 30 6.41 17.62 20.16
C LEU A 30 6.97 18.83 19.40
N THR A 31 7.29 18.67 18.12
CA THR A 31 7.81 19.75 17.26
C THR A 31 6.70 20.54 16.57
N GLY A 32 5.43 20.32 16.90
CA GLY A 32 4.28 21.05 16.36
C GLY A 32 3.96 20.82 14.89
N LYS A 33 4.55 19.79 14.26
CA LYS A 33 4.30 19.49 12.84
C LYS A 33 2.89 18.95 12.60
N ASN A 34 2.34 18.26 13.59
CA ASN A 34 0.96 17.81 13.58
C ASN A 34 0.43 17.75 15.03
N PRO A 35 -0.82 18.12 15.30
CA PRO A 35 -1.40 18.02 16.64
C PRO A 35 -1.53 16.58 17.13
N GLU A 36 -1.68 15.61 16.20
CA GLU A 36 -1.74 14.20 16.50
C GLU A 36 -0.37 13.51 16.28
N PRO A 37 -0.05 12.46 17.06
CA PRO A 37 1.18 11.70 16.90
C PRO A 37 1.07 10.78 15.68
N ILE A 38 1.45 11.28 14.51
CA ILE A 38 1.46 10.52 13.26
C ILE A 38 2.88 10.29 12.75
N HIS A 39 3.06 9.27 11.92
CA HIS A 39 4.35 8.97 11.31
C HIS A 39 4.75 10.08 10.31
N PRO A 40 6.01 10.55 10.29
CA PRO A 40 6.45 11.66 9.41
C PRO A 40 6.22 11.38 7.92
N LYS A 41 6.16 10.11 7.48
CA LYS A 41 5.83 9.75 6.09
C LYS A 41 4.49 10.31 5.59
N HIS A 42 3.54 10.57 6.50
CA HIS A 42 2.23 11.14 6.17
C HIS A 42 2.24 12.67 6.09
N LEU A 43 3.35 13.31 6.44
CA LEU A 43 3.53 14.77 6.39
C LEU A 43 4.34 15.23 5.18
N VAL A 44 4.89 14.30 4.41
CA VAL A 44 5.65 14.60 3.19
C VAL A 44 4.81 14.16 2.00
N ASP A 45 4.40 15.14 1.21
CA ASP A 45 3.77 14.85 -0.08
C ASP A 45 4.84 14.42 -1.08
N VAL A 46 4.71 13.18 -1.56
CA VAL A 46 5.60 12.62 -2.56
C VAL A 46 4.77 12.05 -3.73
N PRO A 47 5.04 12.49 -4.97
CA PRO A 47 4.19 12.17 -6.13
C PRO A 47 3.93 10.67 -6.31
N TRP A 48 4.92 9.84 -5.99
CA TRP A 48 4.78 8.39 -6.15
C TRP A 48 3.88 7.71 -5.11
N HIS A 49 3.41 8.39 -4.06
CA HIS A 49 2.38 7.83 -3.18
C HIS A 49 1.05 7.63 -3.91
N HIS A 50 0.78 8.52 -4.86
CA HIS A 50 -0.45 8.50 -5.65
C HIS A 50 -0.23 7.95 -7.06
N TRP A 51 0.71 7.00 -7.21
CA TRP A 51 1.11 6.38 -8.47
C TRP A 51 -0.06 5.86 -9.31
N TYR A 52 -1.13 5.41 -8.67
CA TYR A 52 -2.33 4.89 -9.31
C TYR A 52 -3.09 5.95 -10.13
N LEU A 53 -2.90 7.25 -9.82
CA LEU A 53 -3.55 8.33 -10.55
C LEU A 53 -3.16 8.38 -12.03
N ASP A 54 -1.96 7.93 -12.38
CA ASP A 54 -1.47 7.88 -13.76
C ASP A 54 -2.24 6.83 -14.60
N TYR A 55 -2.98 5.95 -13.93
CA TYR A 55 -3.76 4.88 -14.54
C TYR A 55 -5.27 5.10 -14.44
N LEU A 56 -5.72 6.22 -13.93
CA LEU A 56 -7.14 6.60 -13.84
C LEU A 56 -7.52 7.57 -14.96
N LYS A 57 -8.74 7.43 -15.46
CA LYS A 57 -9.33 8.28 -16.51
C LYS A 57 -10.48 9.11 -15.94
N PRO A 58 -10.77 10.31 -16.49
CA PRO A 58 -11.83 11.18 -15.98
C PRO A 58 -13.23 10.53 -15.92
N ASP A 59 -13.52 9.63 -16.83
CA ASP A 59 -14.83 8.94 -16.90
C ASP A 59 -14.91 7.65 -16.10
N ASP A 60 -13.83 7.26 -15.41
CA ASP A 60 -13.78 6.02 -14.65
C ASP A 60 -14.75 6.00 -13.47
N VAL A 61 -15.34 4.84 -13.26
CA VAL A 61 -15.94 4.41 -11.99
C VAL A 61 -14.92 3.56 -11.27
N VAL A 62 -14.48 4.00 -10.10
CA VAL A 62 -13.41 3.38 -9.32
C VAL A 62 -13.97 2.72 -8.07
N LEU A 63 -13.48 1.54 -7.73
CA LEU A 63 -13.67 0.87 -6.45
C LEU A 63 -12.36 0.93 -5.65
N ASP A 64 -12.39 1.50 -4.45
CA ASP A 64 -11.30 1.48 -3.48
C ASP A 64 -11.64 0.45 -2.40
N LEU A 65 -10.98 -0.70 -2.45
CA LEU A 65 -11.27 -1.86 -1.60
C LEU A 65 -10.33 -1.87 -0.39
N GLY A 66 -10.89 -1.79 0.83
CA GLY A 66 -10.13 -1.55 2.06
C GLY A 66 -9.73 -0.07 2.17
N CYS A 67 -10.68 0.84 1.96
CA CYS A 67 -10.41 2.27 1.79
C CYS A 67 -10.02 3.01 3.09
N ALA A 68 -10.15 2.39 4.27
CA ALA A 68 -9.86 2.94 5.58
C ALA A 68 -10.38 4.39 5.75
N ASN A 69 -9.53 5.33 6.15
CA ASN A 69 -9.86 6.74 6.35
C ASN A 69 -10.06 7.55 5.05
N GLY A 70 -10.06 6.90 3.90
CA GLY A 70 -10.41 7.46 2.59
C GLY A 70 -9.34 8.32 1.93
N VAL A 71 -8.09 8.28 2.36
CA VAL A 71 -7.02 9.12 1.76
C VAL A 71 -6.92 8.86 0.26
N HIS A 72 -6.84 7.60 -0.16
CA HIS A 72 -6.74 7.22 -1.57
C HIS A 72 -8.07 7.44 -2.31
N THR A 73 -9.20 7.10 -1.69
CA THR A 73 -10.55 7.34 -2.21
C THR A 73 -10.76 8.80 -2.59
N LEU A 74 -10.47 9.72 -1.65
CA LEU A 74 -10.70 11.16 -1.85
C LEU A 74 -9.70 11.77 -2.84
N THR A 75 -8.49 11.23 -2.90
CA THR A 75 -7.48 11.63 -3.89
C THR A 75 -7.89 11.19 -5.30
N ALA A 76 -8.37 9.95 -5.46
CA ALA A 76 -8.88 9.45 -6.74
C ALA A 76 -10.12 10.23 -7.20
N ALA A 77 -11.02 10.59 -6.28
CA ALA A 77 -12.26 11.32 -6.58
C ALA A 77 -12.03 12.66 -7.28
N ALA A 78 -10.86 13.30 -7.08
CA ALA A 78 -10.50 14.52 -7.78
C ALA A 78 -10.17 14.31 -9.28
N ARG A 79 -10.04 13.08 -9.74
CA ARG A 79 -9.58 12.72 -11.09
C ARG A 79 -10.61 11.94 -11.90
N VAL A 80 -11.64 11.36 -11.24
CA VAL A 80 -12.54 10.40 -11.87
C VAL A 80 -14.00 10.78 -11.69
N ARG A 81 -14.88 10.13 -12.44
CA ARG A 81 -16.33 10.37 -12.41
C ARG A 81 -16.95 9.95 -11.07
N ARG A 82 -16.57 8.81 -10.52
CA ARG A 82 -17.14 8.24 -9.30
C ARG A 82 -16.18 7.33 -8.57
N VAL A 83 -16.19 7.38 -7.23
CA VAL A 83 -15.45 6.42 -6.40
C VAL A 83 -16.39 5.77 -5.39
N TYR A 84 -16.30 4.44 -5.27
CA TYR A 84 -16.88 3.65 -4.19
C TYR A 84 -15.74 3.22 -3.26
N GLY A 85 -15.79 3.59 -1.98
CA GLY A 85 -14.85 3.13 -0.97
C GLY A 85 -15.53 2.14 -0.06
N LEU A 86 -14.98 0.93 0.06
CA LEU A 86 -15.47 -0.13 0.94
C LEU A 86 -14.45 -0.44 2.03
N ASP A 87 -14.93 -0.50 3.28
CA ASP A 87 -14.13 -0.93 4.43
C ASP A 87 -15.03 -1.52 5.50
N ALA A 88 -14.52 -2.46 6.30
CA ALA A 88 -15.25 -3.04 7.42
C ALA A 88 -15.24 -2.11 8.65
N ASP A 89 -14.22 -1.24 8.77
CA ASP A 89 -14.08 -0.35 9.92
C ASP A 89 -14.94 0.92 9.76
N VAL A 90 -16.10 0.90 10.41
CA VAL A 90 -17.02 2.04 10.43
C VAL A 90 -16.39 3.30 11.03
N SER A 91 -15.42 3.17 11.94
CA SER A 91 -14.74 4.32 12.55
C SER A 91 -13.89 5.06 11.52
N GLN A 92 -13.16 4.33 10.68
CA GLN A 92 -12.39 4.87 9.56
C GLN A 92 -13.30 5.51 8.50
N LEU A 93 -14.41 4.86 8.18
CA LEU A 93 -15.39 5.41 7.22
C LEU A 93 -16.01 6.73 7.72
N ARG A 94 -16.23 6.89 9.02
CA ARG A 94 -16.66 8.19 9.60
C ARG A 94 -15.62 9.28 9.37
N VAL A 95 -14.33 8.99 9.55
CA VAL A 95 -13.24 9.92 9.27
C VAL A 95 -13.23 10.30 7.79
N ALA A 96 -13.31 9.30 6.89
CA ALA A 96 -13.38 9.50 5.45
C ALA A 96 -14.58 10.36 5.05
N THR A 97 -15.77 10.09 5.60
CA THR A 97 -17.00 10.85 5.34
C THR A 97 -16.86 12.30 5.78
N ALA A 98 -16.33 12.55 6.98
CA ALA A 98 -16.08 13.89 7.46
C ALA A 98 -15.06 14.64 6.58
N ALA A 99 -14.04 13.97 6.12
CA ALA A 99 -13.04 14.53 5.21
C ALA A 99 -13.65 14.87 3.83
N ALA A 100 -14.49 13.99 3.27
CA ALA A 100 -15.20 14.23 2.01
C ALA A 100 -16.08 15.50 2.11
N ARG A 101 -16.87 15.61 3.18
CA ARG A 101 -17.73 16.78 3.44
C ARG A 101 -16.92 18.07 3.55
N ARG A 102 -15.84 18.08 4.34
CA ARG A 102 -14.98 19.27 4.49
C ARG A 102 -14.34 19.74 3.19
N ARG A 103 -14.07 18.80 2.26
CA ARG A 103 -13.47 19.10 0.94
C ARG A 103 -14.49 19.35 -0.14
N GLY A 104 -15.80 19.25 0.14
CA GLY A 104 -16.86 19.40 -0.85
C GLY A 104 -16.86 18.30 -1.92
N ILE A 105 -16.35 17.10 -1.63
CA ILE A 105 -16.27 15.98 -2.56
C ILE A 105 -17.61 15.24 -2.56
N ALA A 106 -18.35 15.29 -3.68
CA ALA A 106 -19.70 14.74 -3.82
C ALA A 106 -19.74 13.41 -4.61
N ASN A 107 -18.70 13.09 -5.37
CA ASN A 107 -18.64 11.92 -6.25
C ASN A 107 -18.08 10.66 -5.56
N VAL A 108 -18.23 10.56 -4.23
CA VAL A 108 -17.77 9.43 -3.42
C VAL A 108 -18.96 8.77 -2.71
N SER A 109 -18.97 7.45 -2.67
CA SER A 109 -19.82 6.64 -1.78
C SER A 109 -18.95 5.78 -0.88
N LEU A 110 -19.08 5.93 0.43
CA LEU A 110 -18.36 5.17 1.43
C LEU A 110 -19.33 4.17 2.07
N VAL A 111 -19.01 2.88 2.03
CA VAL A 111 -19.90 1.79 2.43
C VAL A 111 -19.18 0.86 3.40
N ALA A 112 -19.82 0.59 4.54
CA ALA A 112 -19.35 -0.43 5.47
C ALA A 112 -19.60 -1.81 4.88
N TRP A 113 -18.54 -2.56 4.57
CA TRP A 113 -18.64 -3.86 3.92
C TRP A 113 -17.46 -4.74 4.30
N ASP A 114 -17.75 -6.00 4.61
CA ASP A 114 -16.72 -7.04 4.71
C ASP A 114 -16.32 -7.47 3.30
N ILE A 115 -15.13 -7.07 2.88
CA ILE A 115 -14.59 -7.30 1.54
C ILE A 115 -14.31 -8.77 1.22
N THR A 116 -14.39 -9.66 2.22
CA THR A 116 -14.31 -11.12 2.02
C THR A 116 -15.64 -11.72 1.57
N GLN A 117 -16.74 -10.97 1.69
CA GLN A 117 -18.05 -11.33 1.18
C GLN A 117 -18.24 -10.92 -0.29
N PRO A 118 -19.20 -11.51 -1.01
CA PRO A 118 -19.54 -11.08 -2.37
C PRO A 118 -19.75 -9.57 -2.44
N LEU A 119 -19.08 -8.90 -3.37
CA LEU A 119 -19.16 -7.43 -3.48
C LEU A 119 -20.55 -6.97 -3.96
N PRO A 120 -21.10 -5.87 -3.40
CA PRO A 120 -22.46 -5.38 -3.69
C PRO A 120 -22.57 -4.65 -5.03
N PHE A 121 -21.90 -5.16 -6.05
CA PHE A 121 -21.89 -4.60 -7.40
C PHE A 121 -22.24 -5.66 -8.44
N PRO A 122 -22.91 -5.30 -9.53
CA PRO A 122 -23.11 -6.19 -10.67
C PRO A 122 -21.78 -6.52 -11.37
N ARG A 123 -21.81 -7.51 -12.27
CA ARG A 123 -20.68 -7.83 -13.14
C ARG A 123 -20.34 -6.64 -14.04
N ALA A 124 -19.04 -6.41 -14.29
CA ALA A 124 -18.54 -5.38 -15.19
C ALA A 124 -19.04 -3.96 -14.85
N HIS A 125 -19.06 -3.61 -13.58
CA HIS A 125 -19.57 -2.34 -13.06
C HIS A 125 -18.51 -1.24 -12.97
N VAL A 126 -17.27 -1.58 -12.63
CA VAL A 126 -16.20 -0.62 -12.38
C VAL A 126 -15.09 -0.68 -13.43
N ASP A 127 -14.47 0.47 -13.69
CA ASP A 127 -13.40 0.63 -14.68
C ASP A 127 -12.01 0.37 -14.07
N ALA A 128 -11.87 0.67 -12.77
CA ALA A 128 -10.63 0.44 -12.03
C ALA A 128 -10.91 0.05 -10.58
N VAL A 129 -10.01 -0.75 -10.02
CA VAL A 129 -9.98 -1.11 -8.60
C VAL A 129 -8.66 -0.66 -7.99
N LEU A 130 -8.72 0.08 -6.90
CA LEU A 130 -7.61 0.32 -5.99
C LEU A 130 -7.64 -0.79 -4.93
N PHE A 131 -6.54 -1.53 -4.81
CA PHE A 131 -6.36 -2.62 -3.84
C PHE A 131 -4.97 -2.46 -3.22
N LEU A 132 -4.87 -1.43 -2.36
CA LEU A 132 -3.60 -0.85 -1.92
C LEU A 132 -3.28 -1.27 -0.48
N ASP A 133 -2.29 -2.16 -0.33
CA ASP A 133 -1.83 -2.70 0.95
C ASP A 133 -2.97 -3.32 1.78
N VAL A 134 -3.76 -4.20 1.14
CA VAL A 134 -4.94 -4.87 1.71
C VAL A 134 -4.87 -6.39 1.53
N VAL A 135 -4.38 -6.86 0.40
CA VAL A 135 -4.38 -8.30 0.06
C VAL A 135 -3.64 -9.15 1.10
N GLU A 136 -2.61 -8.60 1.72
CA GLU A 136 -1.79 -9.25 2.75
C GLU A 136 -2.52 -9.49 4.07
N HIS A 137 -3.62 -8.78 4.33
CA HIS A 137 -4.45 -8.94 5.53
C HIS A 137 -5.54 -9.99 5.38
N LEU A 138 -5.78 -10.48 4.16
CA LEU A 138 -6.89 -11.38 3.86
C LEU A 138 -6.47 -12.87 3.93
N GLU A 139 -7.40 -13.72 4.35
CA GLU A 139 -7.27 -15.17 4.22
C GLU A 139 -7.79 -15.65 2.85
N PRO A 140 -9.02 -15.29 2.39
CA PRO A 140 -9.59 -15.79 1.14
C PRO A 140 -9.14 -14.97 -0.08
N ARG A 141 -7.83 -14.67 -0.22
CA ARG A 141 -7.27 -13.73 -1.21
C ARG A 141 -7.70 -14.03 -2.66
N VAL A 142 -7.59 -15.30 -3.08
CA VAL A 142 -7.98 -15.71 -4.44
C VAL A 142 -9.49 -15.55 -4.66
N ALA A 143 -10.32 -15.81 -3.65
CA ALA A 143 -11.76 -15.58 -3.75
C ALA A 143 -12.08 -14.09 -3.92
N VAL A 144 -11.40 -13.22 -3.17
CA VAL A 144 -11.53 -11.76 -3.32
C VAL A 144 -11.06 -11.31 -4.72
N LEU A 145 -9.92 -11.80 -5.20
CA LEU A 145 -9.47 -11.50 -6.56
C LEU A 145 -10.48 -11.94 -7.63
N ASN A 146 -11.11 -13.10 -7.46
CA ASN A 146 -12.18 -13.54 -8.37
C ASN A 146 -13.40 -12.60 -8.34
N GLU A 147 -13.77 -12.08 -7.16
CA GLU A 147 -14.84 -11.07 -7.02
C GLU A 147 -14.44 -9.74 -7.68
N LEU A 148 -13.20 -9.30 -7.50
CA LEU A 148 -12.68 -8.11 -8.20
C LEU A 148 -12.75 -8.29 -9.72
N ARG A 149 -12.37 -9.48 -10.22
CA ARG A 149 -12.51 -9.79 -11.65
C ARG A 149 -13.96 -9.81 -12.12
N ARG A 150 -14.91 -10.23 -11.28
CA ARG A 150 -16.34 -10.20 -11.60
C ARG A 150 -16.86 -8.79 -11.76
N VAL A 151 -16.49 -7.89 -10.87
CA VAL A 151 -17.01 -6.50 -10.86
C VAL A 151 -16.26 -5.57 -11.81
N LEU A 152 -15.02 -5.88 -12.16
CA LEU A 152 -14.25 -5.15 -13.16
C LEU A 152 -14.81 -5.39 -14.57
N ARG A 153 -14.80 -4.35 -15.39
CA ARG A 153 -15.02 -4.45 -16.83
C ARG A 153 -13.92 -5.29 -17.49
N PRO A 154 -14.17 -5.89 -18.65
CA PRO A 154 -13.18 -6.71 -19.36
C PRO A 154 -11.88 -5.98 -19.69
N ASP A 155 -11.95 -4.67 -19.91
CA ASP A 155 -10.84 -3.74 -20.15
C ASP A 155 -10.44 -2.94 -18.90
N GLY A 156 -11.01 -3.29 -17.75
CA GLY A 156 -10.75 -2.65 -16.47
C GLY A 156 -9.36 -2.92 -15.92
N ARG A 157 -8.97 -2.17 -14.89
CA ARG A 157 -7.63 -2.20 -14.30
C ARG A 157 -7.68 -2.49 -12.81
N LEU A 158 -6.86 -3.44 -12.36
CA LEU A 158 -6.53 -3.65 -10.96
C LEU A 158 -5.22 -2.93 -10.64
N LEU A 159 -5.24 -2.01 -9.70
CA LEU A 159 -4.11 -1.25 -9.21
C LEU A 159 -3.81 -1.74 -7.80
N LEU A 160 -2.80 -2.61 -7.68
CA LEU A 160 -2.51 -3.35 -6.44
C LEU A 160 -1.15 -2.93 -5.88
N SER A 161 -1.07 -2.74 -4.56
CA SER A 161 0.19 -2.73 -3.82
C SER A 161 0.19 -3.81 -2.74
N ALA A 162 1.39 -4.35 -2.46
CA ALA A 162 1.59 -5.36 -1.43
C ALA A 162 3.04 -5.33 -0.90
N PRO A 163 3.28 -5.74 0.37
CA PRO A 163 4.61 -5.75 0.96
C PRO A 163 5.49 -6.87 0.40
N HIS A 164 6.81 -6.60 0.36
CA HIS A 164 7.83 -7.53 -0.12
C HIS A 164 8.65 -8.13 1.03
N ARG A 165 8.68 -9.47 1.11
CA ARG A 165 9.36 -10.21 2.17
C ARG A 165 10.82 -10.59 1.88
N GLU A 166 11.29 -10.45 0.62
CA GLU A 166 12.57 -11.04 0.19
C GLU A 166 13.73 -10.01 0.11
N THR A 167 13.57 -8.81 0.67
CA THR A 167 14.68 -7.85 0.75
C THR A 167 15.85 -8.40 1.58
N SER A 168 17.05 -7.90 1.34
CA SER A 168 18.23 -8.28 2.11
C SER A 168 18.04 -8.05 3.61
N TRP A 169 17.38 -6.95 4.00
CA TRP A 169 17.10 -6.65 5.39
C TRP A 169 16.11 -7.66 5.99
N ARG A 170 15.00 -7.98 5.31
CA ARG A 170 14.01 -8.96 5.76
C ARG A 170 14.62 -10.36 5.90
N ARG A 171 15.47 -10.78 4.96
CA ARG A 171 16.22 -12.05 5.08
C ARG A 171 17.13 -12.09 6.30
N ARG A 172 17.83 -10.96 6.62
CA ARG A 172 18.68 -10.87 7.82
C ARG A 172 17.86 -10.95 9.12
N LEU A 173 16.69 -10.29 9.18
CA LEU A 173 15.77 -10.39 10.32
C LEU A 173 15.35 -11.85 10.55
N ARG A 174 14.88 -12.55 9.51
CA ARG A 174 14.51 -13.97 9.64
C ARG A 174 15.69 -14.85 10.08
N ALA A 175 16.86 -14.67 9.51
CA ALA A 175 18.06 -15.41 9.89
C ALA A 175 18.50 -15.15 11.34
N ALA A 176 18.15 -14.00 11.90
CA ALA A 176 18.38 -13.66 13.29
C ALA A 176 17.25 -14.10 14.24
N GLY A 177 16.20 -14.76 13.74
CA GLY A 177 15.03 -15.15 14.53
C GLY A 177 14.14 -13.96 14.92
N ARG A 178 14.21 -12.85 14.18
CA ARG A 178 13.39 -11.66 14.42
C ARG A 178 12.14 -11.67 13.56
N PHE A 179 11.08 -11.02 14.05
CA PHE A 179 9.88 -10.78 13.28
C PHE A 179 10.21 -9.93 12.05
N ALA A 180 9.92 -10.44 10.86
CA ALA A 180 10.37 -9.86 9.61
C ALA A 180 9.25 -9.28 8.73
N TYR A 181 7.98 -9.39 9.13
CA TYR A 181 6.89 -8.70 8.45
C TYR A 181 6.88 -7.22 8.82
N SER A 182 6.33 -6.39 7.93
CA SER A 182 6.19 -4.95 8.16
C SER A 182 5.09 -4.63 9.17
N ASP A 183 4.07 -5.48 9.26
CA ASP A 183 2.97 -5.37 10.20
C ASP A 183 2.67 -6.72 10.87
N ALA A 184 2.22 -6.67 12.12
CA ALA A 184 1.85 -7.87 12.88
C ALA A 184 0.54 -8.51 12.40
N ASP A 185 -0.33 -7.72 11.77
CA ASP A 185 -1.63 -8.15 11.27
C ASP A 185 -1.56 -8.78 9.87
N HIS A 186 -0.39 -8.74 9.21
CA HIS A 186 -0.21 -9.40 7.93
C HIS A 186 -0.32 -10.91 8.05
N LYS A 187 -1.21 -11.51 7.26
CA LYS A 187 -1.34 -12.97 7.10
C LYS A 187 -0.24 -13.52 6.19
N ILE A 188 0.19 -12.70 5.24
CA ILE A 188 1.27 -13.01 4.29
C ILE A 188 2.04 -11.74 3.93
N GLU A 189 3.32 -11.89 3.60
CA GLU A 189 4.06 -10.94 2.76
C GLU A 189 4.65 -11.71 1.58
N TYR A 190 4.84 -11.05 0.47
CA TYR A 190 5.07 -11.70 -0.82
C TYR A 190 6.54 -11.71 -1.25
N SER A 191 6.96 -12.79 -1.92
CA SER A 191 7.97 -12.68 -2.96
C SER A 191 7.31 -12.17 -4.24
N ARG A 192 8.10 -11.69 -5.20
CA ARG A 192 7.57 -11.27 -6.50
C ARG A 192 6.78 -12.39 -7.18
N ASP A 193 7.36 -13.59 -7.20
CA ASP A 193 6.76 -14.74 -7.90
C ASP A 193 5.49 -15.25 -7.20
N SER A 194 5.47 -15.23 -5.86
CA SER A 194 4.25 -15.63 -5.13
C SER A 194 3.10 -14.66 -5.34
N LEU A 195 3.37 -13.34 -5.44
CA LEU A 195 2.35 -12.35 -5.74
C LEU A 195 1.80 -12.50 -7.16
N LEU A 196 2.69 -12.69 -8.13
CA LEU A 196 2.28 -12.91 -9.53
C LEU A 196 1.50 -14.21 -9.70
N GLY A 197 1.88 -15.28 -9.01
CA GLY A 197 1.16 -16.56 -9.00
C GLY A 197 -0.24 -16.42 -8.39
N GLU A 198 -0.38 -15.65 -7.31
CA GLU A 198 -1.69 -15.41 -6.69
C GLU A 198 -2.60 -14.55 -7.58
N LEU A 199 -2.05 -13.51 -8.22
CA LEU A 199 -2.78 -12.73 -9.23
C LEU A 199 -3.27 -13.60 -10.39
N ALA A 200 -2.40 -14.47 -10.93
CA ALA A 200 -2.77 -15.40 -11.99
C ALA A 200 -3.87 -16.38 -11.54
N SER A 201 -3.80 -16.89 -10.30
CA SER A 201 -4.85 -17.73 -9.70
C SER A 201 -6.20 -17.00 -9.57
N GLY A 202 -6.18 -15.68 -9.36
CA GLY A 202 -7.36 -14.81 -9.39
C GLY A 202 -7.82 -14.41 -10.79
N GLY A 203 -7.11 -14.88 -11.85
CA GLY A 203 -7.41 -14.54 -13.25
C GLY A 203 -7.02 -13.12 -13.65
N PHE A 204 -5.90 -12.63 -13.11
CA PHE A 204 -5.29 -11.36 -13.48
C PHE A 204 -3.90 -11.54 -14.07
N LYS A 205 -3.56 -10.72 -15.05
CA LYS A 205 -2.20 -10.63 -15.59
C LYS A 205 -1.67 -9.20 -15.49
N PRO A 206 -0.40 -9.01 -15.10
CA PRO A 206 0.24 -7.71 -15.16
C PRO A 206 0.27 -7.17 -16.60
N THR A 207 0.04 -5.87 -16.74
CA THR A 207 0.10 -5.17 -18.04
C THR A 207 1.44 -4.47 -18.26
N GLN A 208 2.27 -4.41 -17.22
CA GLN A 208 3.58 -3.78 -17.24
C GLN A 208 4.48 -4.41 -16.16
N PRO A 209 5.80 -4.13 -16.17
CA PRO A 209 6.71 -4.59 -15.12
C PRO A 209 6.27 -4.17 -13.73
N VAL A 210 6.49 -5.04 -12.75
CA VAL A 210 6.24 -4.73 -11.33
C VAL A 210 7.10 -3.54 -10.89
N MET A 211 6.47 -2.53 -10.33
CA MET A 211 7.13 -1.29 -9.91
C MET A 211 7.55 -1.37 -8.44
N PRO A 212 8.75 -0.90 -8.09
CA PRO A 212 9.18 -0.79 -6.70
C PRO A 212 8.48 0.37 -5.97
N VAL A 213 8.50 0.33 -4.64
CA VAL A 213 8.00 1.41 -3.78
C VAL A 213 9.16 2.30 -3.32
N VAL A 214 9.85 1.95 -2.24
CA VAL A 214 11.07 2.59 -1.75
C VAL A 214 12.03 1.52 -1.21
N TYR A 215 13.32 1.85 -1.14
CA TYR A 215 14.36 0.93 -0.69
C TYR A 215 14.18 0.53 0.78
N ASP A 216 14.30 -0.77 1.06
CA ASP A 216 14.29 -1.32 2.41
C ASP A 216 15.68 -1.19 3.04
N THR A 217 15.80 -0.33 4.02
CA THR A 217 17.07 -0.05 4.70
C THR A 217 17.03 -0.47 6.16
N PRO A 218 18.14 -1.04 6.69
CA PRO A 218 18.27 -1.34 8.12
C PRO A 218 18.33 -0.08 9.02
N PHE A 219 18.27 1.12 8.46
CA PHE A 219 18.31 2.40 9.16
C PHE A 219 17.01 3.20 9.07
N ALA A 220 15.90 2.55 8.70
CA ALA A 220 14.61 3.20 8.51
C ALA A 220 14.20 4.04 9.72
N GLY A 221 14.34 3.50 10.94
CA GLY A 221 13.97 4.23 12.15
C GLY A 221 14.80 5.49 12.40
N LEU A 222 16.08 5.52 12.03
CA LEU A 222 16.90 6.74 12.11
C LEU A 222 16.44 7.79 11.10
N ILE A 223 16.11 7.35 9.88
CA ILE A 223 15.53 8.22 8.84
C ILE A 223 14.23 8.82 9.36
N ASP A 224 13.39 8.04 10.00
CA ASP A 224 12.10 8.50 10.55
C ASP A 224 12.30 9.52 11.68
N VAL A 225 13.32 9.34 12.55
CA VAL A 225 13.68 10.34 13.57
C VAL A 225 14.04 11.68 12.92
N VAL A 226 14.80 11.68 11.83
CA VAL A 226 15.05 12.91 11.05
C VAL A 226 13.74 13.54 10.62
N GLY A 227 12.76 12.76 10.16
CA GLY A 227 11.41 13.23 9.79
C GLY A 227 10.66 13.86 10.95
N GLY A 228 10.76 13.26 12.14
CA GLY A 228 10.18 13.83 13.37
C GLY A 228 10.79 15.17 13.75
N LEU A 229 12.08 15.40 13.43
CA LEU A 229 12.78 16.64 13.70
C LEU A 229 12.65 17.67 12.59
N ALA A 230 12.79 17.27 11.32
CA ALA A 230 12.82 18.18 10.17
C ALA A 230 12.29 17.49 8.89
N LEU A 231 11.18 18.02 8.32
CA LEU A 231 10.56 17.42 7.13
C LEU A 231 11.38 17.63 5.85
N GLY A 232 12.09 18.74 5.70
CA GLY A 232 12.91 19.02 4.51
C GLY A 232 14.01 17.96 4.30
N PRO A 233 14.95 17.77 5.26
CA PRO A 233 15.94 16.70 5.20
C PRO A 233 15.32 15.30 5.05
N TYR A 234 14.20 15.04 5.72
CA TYR A 234 13.47 13.78 5.58
C TYR A 234 12.97 13.54 4.16
N ALA A 235 12.42 14.56 3.50
CA ALA A 235 11.97 14.46 2.13
C ALA A 235 13.11 14.06 1.19
N HIS A 236 14.32 14.61 1.36
CA HIS A 236 15.51 14.22 0.59
C HIS A 236 15.90 12.75 0.84
N LEU A 237 15.85 12.29 2.10
CA LEU A 237 16.12 10.89 2.42
C LEU A 237 15.07 9.93 1.83
N VAL A 238 13.81 10.33 1.80
CA VAL A 238 12.74 9.55 1.16
C VAL A 238 12.93 9.52 -0.36
N GLN A 239 13.33 10.64 -0.99
CA GLN A 239 13.69 10.67 -2.42
C GLN A 239 14.89 9.78 -2.72
N TRP A 240 15.92 9.80 -1.87
CA TRP A 240 17.06 8.88 -1.99
C TRP A 240 16.61 7.42 -1.92
N LYS A 241 15.77 7.06 -0.95
CA LYS A 241 15.19 5.70 -0.85
C LYS A 241 14.43 5.32 -2.12
N ARG A 242 13.69 6.27 -2.72
CA ARG A 242 13.00 6.04 -4.00
C ARG A 242 13.97 5.78 -5.13
N ALA A 243 14.98 6.63 -5.29
CA ALA A 243 16.00 6.46 -6.31
C ALA A 243 16.80 5.15 -6.15
N ALA A 244 17.07 4.74 -4.91
CA ALA A 244 17.71 3.47 -4.62
C ALA A 244 16.84 2.27 -5.01
N ALA A 245 15.52 2.32 -4.72
CA ALA A 245 14.59 1.26 -5.10
C ALA A 245 14.43 1.13 -6.64
N LEU A 246 14.51 2.23 -7.36
CA LEU A 246 14.48 2.19 -8.84
C LEU A 246 15.72 1.52 -9.43
N ARG A 247 16.88 1.63 -8.76
CA ARG A 247 18.14 0.97 -9.17
C ARG A 247 18.23 -0.48 -8.69
N HIS A 248 17.58 -0.78 -7.56
CA HIS A 248 17.59 -2.07 -6.88
C HIS A 248 16.15 -2.48 -6.53
N PRO A 249 15.32 -2.82 -7.53
CA PRO A 249 13.91 -3.15 -7.30
C PRO A 249 13.69 -4.38 -6.41
N GLU A 250 14.65 -5.30 -6.38
CA GLU A 250 14.69 -6.47 -5.49
C GLU A 250 14.82 -6.11 -4.00
N GLU A 251 15.26 -4.90 -3.69
CA GLU A 251 15.38 -4.36 -2.33
C GLU A 251 14.26 -3.37 -1.98
N SER A 252 13.19 -3.33 -2.76
CA SER A 252 12.01 -2.52 -2.46
C SER A 252 11.20 -3.10 -1.30
N ILE A 253 10.67 -2.26 -0.43
CA ILE A 253 9.79 -2.69 0.70
C ILE A 253 8.47 -3.29 0.23
N GLY A 254 8.07 -3.08 -1.02
CA GLY A 254 6.81 -3.53 -1.57
C GLY A 254 6.77 -3.48 -3.09
N PHE A 255 5.66 -3.95 -3.62
CA PHE A 255 5.35 -4.02 -5.04
C PHE A 255 4.18 -3.12 -5.39
N ARG A 256 4.17 -2.60 -6.60
CA ARG A 256 3.03 -1.95 -7.25
C ARG A 256 2.78 -2.60 -8.59
N ILE A 257 1.55 -2.99 -8.81
CA ILE A 257 1.18 -3.75 -10.00
C ILE A 257 -0.05 -3.11 -10.64
N VAL A 258 0.03 -2.97 -11.96
CA VAL A 258 -1.13 -2.73 -12.82
C VAL A 258 -1.44 -4.04 -13.51
N ALA A 259 -2.64 -4.57 -13.31
CA ALA A 259 -3.08 -5.81 -13.91
C ALA A 259 -4.44 -5.66 -14.59
N CYS A 260 -4.73 -6.49 -15.55
CA CYS A 260 -6.05 -6.59 -16.17
C CYS A 260 -6.63 -7.99 -16.01
N PRO A 261 -7.96 -8.15 -16.05
CA PRO A 261 -8.60 -9.46 -16.13
C PRO A 261 -8.06 -10.27 -17.32
N GLU A 262 -7.71 -11.52 -17.09
CA GLU A 262 -7.40 -12.43 -18.19
C GLU A 262 -8.69 -12.77 -18.96
N ARG A 263 -8.63 -12.64 -20.27
CA ARG A 263 -9.71 -13.10 -21.14
C ARG A 263 -9.80 -14.62 -21.03
N ARG A 264 -10.93 -15.16 -20.60
CA ARG A 264 -11.18 -16.59 -20.74
C ARG A 264 -11.24 -16.89 -22.25
N ASN A 265 -10.29 -17.71 -22.75
CA ASN A 265 -10.42 -18.26 -24.08
C ASN A 265 -11.68 -19.15 -24.10
N GLY A 266 -12.72 -18.71 -24.81
CA GLY A 266 -13.92 -19.48 -25.03
C GLY A 266 -15.10 -19.16 -24.09
N ALA A 267 -15.76 -18.07 -24.31
CA ALA A 267 -17.19 -17.86 -24.07
C ALA A 267 -17.75 -17.04 -25.22
#